data_197e3bdc55f4e551d2f65c7cadccb659
#
_entry.id   197e3bdc55f4e551d2f65c7cadccb659
#
_cell.length_a   1.000
_cell.length_b   1.000
_cell.length_c   1.000
_cell.angle_alpha   90.00
_cell.angle_beta   90.00
_cell.angle_gamma   90.00
#
_symmetry.space_group_name_H-M   'P 1'
#
loop_
_entity.id
_entity.type
_entity.pdbx_description
1 polymer ?
#
loop_
_entity_poly.entity_id
_entity_poly.type
_entity_poly.pdbx_seq_one_letter_code
_entity_poly.pdbx_strand_id
1 'polypeptide(L)'
;TIVIGAGQAGAEVASRLRDEGYEGRIILIGQENYMPYQRPPLSKKYMAGEIALERLFLRPKEFYHKENIELHIGKTALKIDPKEQKVEFNNSYLNYDNLVLATGSKPREFPPYAGSEIKNLFTMRNLDDANSIEPYMRSGMHLLIVGGGYIGLEAAATAQKFGVDVTLVEIDDRILKRVAACETSDYIRSLHISKGVKIKESTGLDKLEIVNNKVQSATLTDGSNIKVDFVIVGI
;
A
#
# COMPACT_ATOMS: atom_id res chain seq x y z
N THR A 1 -13.39 -17.69 -18.02
CA THR A 1 -13.08 -16.30 -17.61
C THR A 1 -11.73 -16.23 -16.91
N ILE A 2 -10.89 -15.28 -17.28
CA ILE A 2 -9.65 -14.94 -16.54
C ILE A 2 -9.85 -13.58 -15.87
N VAL A 3 -9.47 -13.47 -14.59
CA VAL A 3 -9.46 -12.22 -13.81
C VAL A 3 -8.02 -11.89 -13.45
N ILE A 4 -7.49 -10.76 -13.94
CA ILE A 4 -6.14 -10.28 -13.63
C ILE A 4 -6.22 -9.26 -12.48
N GLY A 5 -5.63 -9.61 -11.36
CA GLY A 5 -5.62 -8.84 -10.12
C GLY A 5 -6.38 -9.55 -9.01
N ALA A 6 -5.66 -10.20 -8.09
CA ALA A 6 -6.22 -10.90 -6.94
C ALA A 6 -6.43 -9.97 -5.72
N GLY A 7 -6.79 -8.70 -5.97
CA GLY A 7 -7.24 -7.76 -4.95
C GLY A 7 -8.74 -7.90 -4.68
N GLN A 8 -9.30 -6.94 -3.94
CA GLN A 8 -10.71 -6.96 -3.56
C GLN A 8 -11.65 -7.03 -4.76
N ALA A 9 -11.42 -6.21 -5.79
CA ALA A 9 -12.29 -6.20 -6.98
C ALA A 9 -12.26 -7.52 -7.72
N GLY A 10 -11.06 -8.09 -7.96
CA GLY A 10 -10.95 -9.38 -8.67
C GLY A 10 -11.54 -10.55 -7.89
N ALA A 11 -11.32 -10.61 -6.59
CA ALA A 11 -11.92 -11.64 -5.73
C ALA A 11 -13.45 -11.55 -5.71
N GLU A 12 -14.00 -10.32 -5.66
CA GLU A 12 -15.44 -10.10 -5.68
C GLU A 12 -16.04 -10.50 -7.04
N VAL A 13 -15.40 -10.14 -8.16
CA VAL A 13 -15.85 -10.58 -9.49
C VAL A 13 -15.87 -12.11 -9.57
N ALA A 14 -14.81 -12.79 -9.14
CA ALA A 14 -14.74 -14.25 -9.19
C ALA A 14 -15.83 -14.90 -8.33
N SER A 15 -16.10 -14.36 -7.14
CA SER A 15 -17.17 -14.82 -6.25
C SER A 15 -18.55 -14.59 -6.87
N ARG A 16 -18.81 -13.38 -7.37
CA ARG A 16 -20.11 -13.02 -7.95
C ARG A 16 -20.45 -13.81 -9.20
N LEU A 17 -19.46 -14.12 -10.04
CA LEU A 17 -19.71 -15.01 -11.19
C LEU A 17 -20.28 -16.36 -10.75
N ARG A 18 -19.82 -16.92 -9.63
CA ARG A 18 -20.38 -18.16 -9.07
C ARG A 18 -21.76 -17.97 -8.47
N ASP A 19 -21.95 -16.90 -7.70
CA ASP A 19 -23.26 -16.56 -7.11
C ASP A 19 -24.36 -16.40 -8.18
N GLU A 20 -23.99 -15.85 -9.36
CA GLU A 20 -24.89 -15.66 -10.50
C GLU A 20 -24.99 -16.90 -11.43
N GLY A 21 -24.45 -18.04 -11.03
CA GLY A 21 -24.58 -19.30 -11.74
C GLY A 21 -23.65 -19.50 -12.95
N TYR A 22 -22.54 -18.72 -13.03
CA TYR A 22 -21.56 -18.95 -14.10
C TYR A 22 -20.80 -20.26 -13.86
N GLU A 23 -21.01 -21.26 -14.72
CA GLU A 23 -20.41 -22.60 -14.59
C GLU A 23 -19.04 -22.74 -15.27
N GLY A 24 -18.66 -21.78 -16.13
CA GLY A 24 -17.39 -21.80 -16.84
C GLY A 24 -16.17 -21.71 -15.92
N ARG A 25 -15.01 -22.08 -16.42
CA ARG A 25 -13.74 -21.99 -15.69
C ARG A 25 -13.45 -20.54 -15.27
N ILE A 26 -13.05 -20.33 -14.00
CA ILE A 26 -12.60 -19.05 -13.47
C ILE A 26 -11.17 -19.17 -12.96
N ILE A 27 -10.28 -18.31 -13.48
CA ILE A 27 -8.89 -18.21 -13.04
C ILE A 27 -8.67 -16.80 -12.50
N LEU A 28 -8.21 -16.70 -11.25
CA LEU A 28 -7.85 -15.45 -10.60
C LEU A 28 -6.31 -15.37 -10.47
N ILE A 29 -5.70 -14.40 -11.18
CA ILE A 29 -4.25 -14.23 -11.23
C ILE A 29 -3.85 -13.07 -10.35
N GLY A 30 -2.88 -13.28 -9.44
CA GLY A 30 -2.35 -12.27 -8.53
C GLY A 30 -0.83 -12.25 -8.47
N GLN A 31 -0.23 -11.06 -8.53
CA GLN A 31 1.21 -10.88 -8.46
C GLN A 31 1.77 -11.18 -7.06
N GLU A 32 1.05 -10.81 -6.02
CA GLU A 32 1.44 -11.03 -4.62
C GLU A 32 1.34 -12.51 -4.25
N ASN A 33 2.18 -12.96 -3.32
CA ASN A 33 2.21 -14.36 -2.85
C ASN A 33 1.15 -14.66 -1.77
N TYR A 34 0.10 -13.85 -1.71
CA TYR A 34 -0.96 -13.94 -0.71
C TYR A 34 -2.31 -14.19 -1.38
N MET A 35 -3.18 -14.90 -0.68
CA MET A 35 -4.60 -14.96 -1.06
C MET A 35 -5.22 -13.56 -1.07
N PRO A 36 -6.33 -13.35 -1.81
CA PRO A 36 -7.01 -12.06 -1.81
C PRO A 36 -7.31 -11.57 -0.38
N TYR A 37 -6.91 -10.34 -0.07
CA TYR A 37 -6.99 -9.77 1.28
C TYR A 37 -7.42 -8.29 1.27
N GLN A 38 -7.85 -7.80 2.43
CA GLN A 38 -8.26 -6.43 2.67
C GLN A 38 -7.03 -5.53 2.88
N ARG A 39 -6.86 -4.49 2.05
CA ARG A 39 -5.75 -3.54 2.19
C ARG A 39 -5.95 -2.47 3.28
N PRO A 40 -7.18 -1.96 3.53
CA PRO A 40 -7.35 -0.87 4.50
C PRO A 40 -6.82 -1.14 5.91
N PRO A 41 -6.79 -2.37 6.44
CA PRO A 41 -6.20 -2.63 7.74
C PRO A 41 -4.68 -2.55 7.81
N LEU A 42 -3.97 -2.58 6.66
CA LEU A 42 -2.50 -2.64 6.62
C LEU A 42 -1.84 -1.46 7.35
N SER A 43 -2.29 -0.23 7.11
CA SER A 43 -1.81 0.99 7.78
C SER A 43 -2.39 1.21 9.18
N LYS A 44 -3.26 0.31 9.65
CA LYS A 44 -4.03 0.44 10.90
C LYS A 44 -3.80 -0.76 11.81
N LYS A 45 -4.88 -1.59 11.98
CA LYS A 45 -4.92 -2.71 12.93
C LYS A 45 -3.87 -3.78 12.64
N TYR A 46 -3.54 -4.03 11.38
CA TYR A 46 -2.53 -5.02 11.04
C TYR A 46 -1.13 -4.54 11.46
N MET A 47 -0.73 -3.35 11.03
CA MET A 47 0.56 -2.76 11.43
C MET A 47 0.64 -2.51 12.94
N ALA A 48 -0.50 -2.28 13.60
CA ALA A 48 -0.58 -2.18 15.05
C ALA A 48 -0.49 -3.55 15.78
N GLY A 49 -0.42 -4.67 15.06
CA GLY A 49 -0.41 -6.01 15.66
C GLY A 49 -1.74 -6.44 16.29
N GLU A 50 -2.83 -5.69 16.02
CA GLU A 50 -4.15 -5.92 16.62
C GLU A 50 -4.95 -7.03 15.90
N ILE A 51 -4.56 -7.40 14.69
CA ILE A 51 -5.18 -8.49 13.92
C ILE A 51 -4.12 -9.35 13.23
N ALA A 52 -4.35 -10.66 13.21
CA ALA A 52 -3.49 -11.63 12.53
C ALA A 52 -3.73 -11.62 10.99
N LEU A 53 -2.77 -12.15 10.24
CA LEU A 53 -2.80 -12.22 8.77
C LEU A 53 -4.07 -12.89 8.23
N GLU A 54 -4.50 -13.97 8.85
CA GLU A 54 -5.66 -14.76 8.43
C GLU A 54 -6.96 -13.95 8.46
N ARG A 55 -7.03 -12.94 9.35
CA ARG A 55 -8.18 -12.03 9.44
C ARG A 55 -8.23 -10.98 8.33
N LEU A 56 -7.14 -10.84 7.58
CA LEU A 56 -7.12 -9.97 6.40
C LEU A 56 -7.76 -10.63 5.19
N PHE A 57 -7.72 -11.95 5.06
CA PHE A 57 -8.20 -12.64 3.88
C PHE A 57 -9.70 -12.37 3.63
N LEU A 58 -10.04 -12.09 2.36
CA LEU A 58 -11.43 -11.83 1.95
C LEU A 58 -12.30 -13.06 2.06
N ARG A 59 -11.73 -14.23 1.76
CA ARG A 59 -12.35 -15.54 1.88
C ARG A 59 -11.28 -16.56 2.30
N PRO A 60 -11.64 -17.62 3.02
CA PRO A 60 -10.72 -18.71 3.33
C PRO A 60 -10.35 -19.49 2.05
N LYS A 61 -9.23 -20.20 2.07
CA LYS A 61 -8.73 -20.96 0.90
C LYS A 61 -9.75 -21.99 0.41
N GLU A 62 -10.46 -22.61 1.35
CA GLU A 62 -11.47 -23.63 1.10
C GLU A 62 -12.63 -23.11 0.28
N PHE A 63 -12.96 -21.81 0.40
CA PHE A 63 -13.98 -21.15 -0.41
C PHE A 63 -13.62 -21.23 -1.90
N TYR A 64 -12.42 -20.81 -2.30
CA TYR A 64 -11.99 -20.81 -3.69
C TYR A 64 -11.99 -22.22 -4.27
N HIS A 65 -11.56 -23.20 -3.48
CA HIS A 65 -11.60 -24.61 -3.90
C HIS A 65 -13.02 -25.12 -4.08
N LYS A 66 -13.92 -24.88 -3.12
CA LYS A 66 -15.33 -25.29 -3.17
C LYS A 66 -16.05 -24.67 -4.38
N GLU A 67 -15.78 -23.41 -4.65
CA GLU A 67 -16.39 -22.66 -5.75
C GLU A 67 -15.66 -22.87 -7.10
N ASN A 68 -14.73 -23.82 -7.19
CA ASN A 68 -13.93 -24.08 -8.39
C ASN A 68 -13.33 -22.80 -9.01
N ILE A 69 -12.75 -21.93 -8.18
CA ILE A 69 -11.99 -20.74 -8.58
C ILE A 69 -10.51 -21.08 -8.46
N GLU A 70 -9.81 -21.10 -9.60
CA GLU A 70 -8.39 -21.38 -9.65
C GLU A 70 -7.60 -20.13 -9.24
N LEU A 71 -6.78 -20.24 -8.18
CA LEU A 71 -5.90 -19.17 -7.73
C LEU A 71 -4.50 -19.35 -8.31
N HIS A 72 -4.06 -18.40 -9.13
CA HIS A 72 -2.70 -18.30 -9.63
C HIS A 72 -1.96 -17.16 -8.90
N ILE A 73 -1.57 -17.40 -7.66
CA ILE A 73 -0.90 -16.46 -6.77
C ILE A 73 0.61 -16.42 -7.05
N GLY A 74 1.27 -15.26 -6.86
CA GLY A 74 2.68 -15.05 -7.20
C GLY A 74 2.94 -15.06 -8.71
N LYS A 75 1.91 -14.80 -9.51
CA LYS A 75 2.00 -14.77 -10.98
C LYS A 75 1.67 -13.40 -11.53
N THR A 76 2.57 -12.86 -12.34
CA THR A 76 2.39 -11.57 -13.00
C THR A 76 1.93 -11.77 -14.43
N ALA A 77 0.78 -11.21 -14.80
CA ALA A 77 0.38 -11.11 -16.19
C ALA A 77 1.29 -10.11 -16.92
N LEU A 78 2.03 -10.57 -17.92
CA LEU A 78 3.06 -9.80 -18.62
C LEU A 78 2.52 -9.14 -19.89
N LYS A 79 1.67 -9.88 -20.63
CA LYS A 79 1.13 -9.41 -21.91
C LYS A 79 -0.28 -9.98 -22.13
N ILE A 80 -1.11 -9.17 -22.77
CA ILE A 80 -2.44 -9.57 -23.25
C ILE A 80 -2.42 -9.45 -24.76
N ASP A 81 -2.83 -10.51 -25.43
CA ASP A 81 -3.12 -10.49 -26.87
C ASP A 81 -4.64 -10.61 -27.07
N PRO A 82 -5.33 -9.49 -27.34
CA PRO A 82 -6.77 -9.51 -27.50
C PRO A 82 -7.25 -10.22 -28.80
N LYS A 83 -6.39 -10.30 -29.84
CA LYS A 83 -6.73 -10.95 -31.11
C LYS A 83 -6.72 -12.47 -30.96
N GLU A 84 -5.67 -12.97 -30.29
CA GLU A 84 -5.52 -14.40 -30.01
C GLU A 84 -6.23 -14.83 -28.72
N GLN A 85 -6.86 -13.89 -27.98
CA GLN A 85 -7.50 -14.13 -26.69
C GLN A 85 -6.58 -14.86 -25.69
N LYS A 86 -5.36 -14.37 -25.55
CA LYS A 86 -4.32 -14.98 -24.72
C LYS A 86 -3.76 -14.00 -23.68
N VAL A 87 -3.46 -14.53 -22.50
CA VAL A 87 -2.68 -13.85 -21.45
C VAL A 87 -1.38 -14.59 -21.24
N GLU A 88 -0.27 -13.88 -21.31
CA GLU A 88 1.07 -14.39 -21.01
C GLU A 88 1.44 -14.09 -19.55
N PHE A 89 1.95 -15.10 -18.85
CA PHE A 89 2.51 -14.97 -17.51
C PHE A 89 3.58 -16.02 -17.28
N ASN A 90 4.72 -15.63 -16.69
CA ASN A 90 5.81 -16.53 -16.30
C ASN A 90 6.15 -17.61 -17.35
N ASN A 91 6.36 -17.22 -18.61
CA ASN A 91 6.65 -18.09 -19.76
C ASN A 91 5.55 -19.13 -20.10
N SER A 92 4.31 -18.87 -19.68
CA SER A 92 3.14 -19.69 -19.97
C SER A 92 2.03 -18.82 -20.56
N TYR A 93 1.08 -19.46 -21.22
CA TYR A 93 -0.10 -18.78 -21.77
C TYR A 93 -1.36 -19.40 -21.23
N LEU A 94 -2.39 -18.57 -21.08
CA LEU A 94 -3.78 -18.99 -20.87
C LEU A 94 -4.66 -18.35 -21.93
N ASN A 95 -5.50 -19.16 -22.54
CA ASN A 95 -6.57 -18.66 -23.42
C ASN A 95 -7.77 -18.26 -22.57
N TYR A 96 -8.51 -17.27 -23.07
CA TYR A 96 -9.73 -16.79 -22.40
C TYR A 96 -10.85 -16.52 -23.41
N ASP A 97 -12.10 -16.75 -23.01
CA ASP A 97 -13.28 -16.23 -23.67
C ASP A 97 -13.63 -14.83 -23.15
N ASN A 98 -13.48 -14.65 -21.83
CA ASN A 98 -13.70 -13.38 -21.14
C ASN A 98 -12.50 -13.03 -20.30
N LEU A 99 -12.12 -11.74 -20.31
CA LEU A 99 -11.01 -11.19 -19.53
C LEU A 99 -11.49 -10.01 -18.69
N VAL A 100 -11.17 -10.06 -17.39
CA VAL A 100 -11.45 -8.97 -16.46
C VAL A 100 -10.12 -8.38 -15.96
N LEU A 101 -9.96 -7.07 -16.05
CA LEU A 101 -8.81 -6.34 -15.55
C LEU A 101 -9.17 -5.66 -14.22
N ALA A 102 -8.65 -6.21 -13.12
CA ALA A 102 -8.83 -5.72 -11.76
C ALA A 102 -7.47 -5.41 -11.10
N THR A 103 -6.53 -4.84 -11.89
CA THR A 103 -5.11 -4.71 -11.55
C THR A 103 -4.81 -3.69 -10.45
N GLY A 104 -5.77 -2.84 -10.09
CA GLY A 104 -5.60 -1.83 -9.06
C GLY A 104 -4.65 -0.71 -9.47
N SER A 105 -3.83 -0.25 -8.53
CA SER A 105 -2.87 0.83 -8.74
C SER A 105 -1.55 0.54 -8.02
N LYS A 106 -0.46 1.17 -8.47
CA LYS A 106 0.83 1.18 -7.78
C LYS A 106 1.04 2.52 -7.06
N PRO A 107 1.75 2.55 -5.92
CA PRO A 107 2.23 3.79 -5.34
C PRO A 107 3.11 4.54 -6.34
N ARG A 108 3.15 5.86 -6.25
CA ARG A 108 4.17 6.64 -6.94
C ARG A 108 5.49 6.47 -6.18
N GLU A 109 6.54 6.14 -6.91
CA GLU A 109 7.88 6.17 -6.36
C GLU A 109 8.30 7.63 -6.20
N PHE A 110 9.09 7.92 -5.16
CA PHE A 110 9.54 9.28 -4.90
C PHE A 110 10.79 9.60 -5.73
N PRO A 111 10.71 10.49 -6.76
CA PRO A 111 11.90 10.97 -7.44
C PRO A 111 12.74 11.85 -6.48
N PRO A 112 14.08 11.80 -6.51
CA PRO A 112 14.96 11.04 -7.43
C PRO A 112 15.30 9.62 -6.98
N TYR A 113 14.63 9.06 -6.00
CA TYR A 113 14.94 7.77 -5.37
C TYR A 113 14.16 6.59 -5.98
N ALA A 114 13.41 6.83 -7.06
CA ALA A 114 12.69 5.79 -7.78
C ALA A 114 13.64 4.68 -8.27
N GLY A 115 13.29 3.42 -8.03
CA GLY A 115 14.11 2.27 -8.38
C GLY A 115 15.36 2.06 -7.54
N SER A 116 15.58 2.84 -6.46
CA SER A 116 16.72 2.66 -5.56
C SER A 116 16.45 1.59 -4.51
N GLU A 117 17.48 0.80 -4.16
CA GLU A 117 17.43 -0.21 -3.08
C GLU A 117 17.69 0.41 -1.70
N ILE A 118 16.93 1.42 -1.31
CA ILE A 118 17.05 2.05 0.01
C ILE A 118 16.23 1.26 1.01
N LYS A 119 16.90 0.66 2.01
CA LYS A 119 16.34 -0.34 2.93
C LYS A 119 15.28 0.18 3.89
N ASN A 120 15.26 1.48 4.16
CA ASN A 120 14.36 2.12 5.12
C ASN A 120 13.55 3.28 4.49
N LEU A 121 13.36 3.23 3.19
CA LEU A 121 12.45 4.09 2.42
C LEU A 121 11.29 3.21 1.90
N PHE A 122 10.09 3.48 2.34
CA PHE A 122 8.93 2.63 2.11
C PHE A 122 7.79 3.37 1.42
N THR A 123 6.98 2.62 0.70
CA THR A 123 5.59 2.96 0.39
C THR A 123 4.67 2.11 1.27
N MET A 124 3.36 2.41 1.28
CA MET A 124 2.37 1.61 2.00
C MET A 124 1.24 1.23 1.05
N ARG A 125 1.32 0.06 0.46
CA ARG A 125 0.31 -0.43 -0.49
C ARG A 125 -0.12 -1.87 -0.28
N ASN A 126 0.84 -2.74 0.00
CA ASN A 126 0.63 -4.19 0.07
C ASN A 126 1.11 -4.76 1.42
N LEU A 127 0.95 -6.06 1.58
CA LEU A 127 1.30 -6.75 2.81
C LEU A 127 2.81 -6.79 3.06
N ASP A 128 3.62 -6.91 1.98
CA ASP A 128 5.08 -6.90 2.09
C ASP A 128 5.58 -5.52 2.55
N ASP A 129 4.94 -4.42 2.10
CA ASP A 129 5.23 -3.07 2.60
C ASP A 129 4.99 -2.99 4.11
N ALA A 130 3.82 -3.45 4.57
CA ALA A 130 3.46 -3.42 5.99
C ALA A 130 4.42 -4.26 6.84
N ASN A 131 4.77 -5.46 6.39
CA ASN A 131 5.72 -6.36 7.05
C ASN A 131 7.14 -5.76 7.09
N SER A 132 7.55 -5.02 6.04
CA SER A 132 8.86 -4.38 5.98
C SER A 132 8.96 -3.15 6.90
N ILE A 133 7.85 -2.47 7.16
CA ILE A 133 7.77 -1.31 8.05
C ILE A 133 7.68 -1.72 9.53
N GLU A 134 6.99 -2.81 9.82
CA GLU A 134 6.72 -3.27 11.19
C GLU A 134 7.95 -3.29 12.11
N PRO A 135 9.16 -3.77 11.71
CA PRO A 135 10.34 -3.78 12.58
C PRO A 135 10.81 -2.40 13.03
N TYR A 136 10.42 -1.33 12.34
CA TYR A 136 10.74 0.05 12.68
C TYR A 136 9.72 0.69 13.63
N MET A 137 8.54 0.08 13.81
CA MET A 137 7.46 0.59 14.68
C MET A 137 7.77 0.33 16.16
N ARG A 138 8.73 1.09 16.71
CA ARG A 138 9.16 0.97 18.13
C ARG A 138 9.58 2.32 18.71
N SER A 139 9.46 2.45 20.01
CA SER A 139 9.80 3.69 20.73
C SER A 139 11.25 4.14 20.47
N GLY A 140 11.42 5.45 20.32
CA GLY A 140 12.71 6.10 20.09
C GLY A 140 13.16 6.15 18.63
N MET A 141 12.43 5.52 17.70
CA MET A 141 12.67 5.68 16.26
C MET A 141 12.08 7.00 15.75
N HIS A 142 12.72 7.57 14.70
CA HIS A 142 12.29 8.80 14.05
C HIS A 142 11.75 8.49 12.66
N LEU A 143 10.47 8.73 12.45
CA LEU A 143 9.78 8.53 11.19
C LEU A 143 9.57 9.87 10.46
N LEU A 144 9.99 9.93 9.20
CA LEU A 144 9.55 10.96 8.28
C LEU A 144 8.44 10.39 7.38
N ILE A 145 7.30 11.07 7.35
CA ILE A 145 6.21 10.80 6.39
C ILE A 145 6.19 11.91 5.36
N VAL A 146 6.26 11.54 4.08
CA VAL A 146 6.18 12.46 2.95
C VAL A 146 4.81 12.33 2.31
N GLY A 147 3.97 13.35 2.51
CA GLY A 147 2.59 13.42 2.03
C GLY A 147 1.55 13.35 3.14
N GLY A 148 0.72 14.38 3.25
CA GLY A 148 -0.36 14.54 4.24
C GLY A 148 -1.71 14.00 3.77
N GLY A 149 -1.71 12.96 2.92
CA GLY A 149 -2.92 12.23 2.52
C GLY A 149 -3.37 11.21 3.58
N TYR A 150 -4.47 10.47 3.28
CA TYR A 150 -5.01 9.47 4.22
C TYR A 150 -3.98 8.45 4.70
N ILE A 151 -3.21 7.87 3.78
CA ILE A 151 -2.23 6.80 4.13
C ILE A 151 -1.15 7.35 5.06
N GLY A 152 -0.62 8.55 4.77
CA GLY A 152 0.39 9.20 5.62
C GLY A 152 -0.13 9.46 7.03
N LEU A 153 -1.34 10.00 7.14
CA LEU A 153 -1.98 10.28 8.43
C LEU A 153 -2.31 9.01 9.23
N GLU A 154 -2.77 7.95 8.56
CA GLU A 154 -3.01 6.65 9.19
C GLU A 154 -1.71 6.01 9.71
N ALA A 155 -0.64 6.07 8.91
CA ALA A 155 0.69 5.59 9.32
C ALA A 155 1.22 6.41 10.50
N ALA A 156 1.05 7.75 10.49
CA ALA A 156 1.41 8.63 11.59
C ALA A 156 0.69 8.24 12.89
N ALA A 157 -0.63 8.06 12.82
CA ALA A 157 -1.44 7.68 13.98
C ALA A 157 -1.04 6.30 14.54
N THR A 158 -0.72 5.35 13.65
CA THR A 158 -0.26 4.02 14.07
C THR A 158 1.13 4.07 14.69
N ALA A 159 2.08 4.80 14.07
CA ALA A 159 3.43 4.95 14.59
C ALA A 159 3.46 5.61 15.99
N GLN A 160 2.59 6.58 16.23
CA GLN A 160 2.45 7.23 17.55
C GLN A 160 2.04 6.25 18.66
N LYS A 161 1.23 5.23 18.36
CA LYS A 161 0.87 4.19 19.36
C LYS A 161 2.10 3.42 19.87
N PHE A 162 3.16 3.33 19.04
CA PHE A 162 4.42 2.66 19.38
C PHE A 162 5.47 3.60 19.99
N GLY A 163 5.15 4.88 20.20
CA GLY A 163 6.09 5.87 20.71
C GLY A 163 7.18 6.27 19.71
N VAL A 164 6.90 6.17 18.42
CA VAL A 164 7.76 6.67 17.33
C VAL A 164 7.64 8.19 17.28
N ASP A 165 8.77 8.90 17.15
CA ASP A 165 8.81 10.37 16.91
C ASP A 165 8.47 10.62 15.44
N VAL A 166 7.29 11.16 15.15
CA VAL A 166 6.78 11.30 13.79
C VAL A 166 6.82 12.75 13.34
N THR A 167 7.50 12.98 12.20
CA THR A 167 7.39 14.22 11.43
C THR A 167 6.70 13.91 10.10
N LEU A 168 5.60 14.61 9.82
CA LEU A 168 4.88 14.54 8.55
C LEU A 168 5.07 15.86 7.81
N VAL A 169 5.49 15.77 6.54
CA VAL A 169 5.61 16.92 5.64
C VAL A 169 4.57 16.84 4.53
N GLU A 170 3.97 17.99 4.22
CA GLU A 170 3.03 18.17 3.12
C GLU A 170 3.43 19.39 2.31
N ILE A 171 3.62 19.21 1.00
CA ILE A 171 4.05 20.29 0.10
C ILE A 171 2.94 21.31 -0.13
N ASP A 172 1.69 20.87 -0.11
CA ASP A 172 0.54 21.75 -0.15
C ASP A 172 0.40 22.56 1.15
N ASP A 173 -0.41 23.62 1.11
CA ASP A 173 -0.67 24.53 2.24
C ASP A 173 -1.49 23.88 3.37
N ARG A 174 -2.02 22.66 3.16
CA ARG A 174 -2.72 21.88 4.18
C ARG A 174 -2.74 20.39 3.87
N ILE A 175 -2.79 19.57 4.91
CA ILE A 175 -3.05 18.13 4.77
C ILE A 175 -4.43 17.90 4.15
N LEU A 176 -4.61 16.74 3.50
CA LEU A 176 -5.88 16.31 2.87
C LEU A 176 -6.44 17.30 1.83
N LYS A 177 -5.65 18.22 1.31
CA LYS A 177 -6.11 19.30 0.40
C LYS A 177 -6.94 18.80 -0.77
N ARG A 178 -6.54 17.68 -1.36
CA ARG A 178 -7.18 17.11 -2.55
C ARG A 178 -8.50 16.36 -2.27
N VAL A 179 -8.79 16.06 -1.00
CA VAL A 179 -9.83 15.06 -0.65
C VAL A 179 -10.76 15.50 0.48
N ALA A 180 -10.48 16.61 1.15
CA ALA A 180 -11.29 17.09 2.27
C ALA A 180 -11.45 18.61 2.26
N ALA A 181 -12.50 19.12 2.91
CA ALA A 181 -12.71 20.55 3.16
C ALA A 181 -11.68 21.09 4.18
N CYS A 182 -11.52 22.42 4.24
CA CYS A 182 -10.57 23.07 5.13
C CYS A 182 -10.83 22.71 6.60
N GLU A 183 -12.08 22.76 7.02
CA GLU A 183 -12.51 22.46 8.39
C GLU A 183 -12.14 21.04 8.82
N THR A 184 -12.26 20.07 7.90
CA THR A 184 -11.83 18.69 8.13
C THR A 184 -10.32 18.61 8.28
N SER A 185 -9.56 19.29 7.40
CA SER A 185 -8.09 19.35 7.51
C SER A 185 -7.65 19.93 8.85
N ASP A 186 -8.26 21.04 9.27
CA ASP A 186 -7.95 21.73 10.53
C ASP A 186 -8.21 20.84 11.75
N TYR A 187 -9.35 20.15 11.74
CA TYR A 187 -9.69 19.21 12.80
C TYR A 187 -8.68 18.05 12.87
N ILE A 188 -8.41 17.40 11.74
CA ILE A 188 -7.49 16.25 11.66
C ILE A 188 -6.06 16.67 12.03
N ARG A 189 -5.59 17.84 11.56
CA ARG A 189 -4.29 18.41 11.94
C ARG A 189 -4.19 18.58 13.45
N SER A 190 -5.18 19.26 14.05
CA SER A 190 -5.22 19.51 15.48
C SER A 190 -5.21 18.21 16.29
N LEU A 191 -5.96 17.21 15.84
CA LEU A 191 -5.98 15.89 16.46
C LEU A 191 -4.62 15.21 16.44
N HIS A 192 -3.94 15.17 15.28
CA HIS A 192 -2.62 14.56 15.15
C HIS A 192 -1.56 15.30 15.98
N ILE A 193 -1.55 16.63 15.95
CA ILE A 193 -0.65 17.45 16.76
C ILE A 193 -0.88 17.20 18.25
N SER A 194 -2.13 17.11 18.71
CA SER A 194 -2.46 16.79 20.11
C SER A 194 -1.97 15.42 20.56
N LYS A 195 -1.71 14.52 19.61
CA LYS A 195 -1.14 13.18 19.83
C LYS A 195 0.36 13.12 19.62
N GLY A 196 1.03 14.26 19.39
CA GLY A 196 2.48 14.35 19.30
C GLY A 196 3.06 14.23 17.90
N VAL A 197 2.24 14.17 16.83
CA VAL A 197 2.74 14.23 15.46
C VAL A 197 3.18 15.65 15.13
N LYS A 198 4.39 15.80 14.60
CA LYS A 198 4.89 17.08 14.06
C LYS A 198 4.45 17.19 12.61
N ILE A 199 3.53 18.09 12.29
CA ILE A 199 3.04 18.35 10.92
C ILE A 199 3.65 19.65 10.41
N LYS A 200 4.29 19.58 9.25
CA LYS A 200 4.85 20.73 8.50
C LYS A 200 4.14 20.79 7.14
N GLU A 201 3.23 21.72 7.01
CA GLU A 201 2.55 22.08 5.75
C GLU A 201 3.39 23.09 4.97
N SER A 202 3.10 23.28 3.67
CA SER A 202 3.92 24.08 2.74
C SER A 202 5.41 23.70 2.78
N THR A 203 5.67 22.43 3.11
CA THR A 203 7.03 21.92 3.29
C THR A 203 7.15 20.56 2.63
N GLY A 204 8.10 20.41 1.73
CA GLY A 204 8.42 19.15 1.05
C GLY A 204 9.72 18.53 1.55
N LEU A 205 9.98 17.32 1.10
CA LEU A 205 11.31 16.71 1.18
C LEU A 205 12.17 17.26 0.04
N ASP A 206 13.32 17.83 0.36
CA ASP A 206 14.32 18.29 -0.60
C ASP A 206 15.32 17.18 -0.91
N LYS A 207 15.98 16.63 0.13
CA LYS A 207 17.03 15.63 -0.04
C LYS A 207 17.07 14.64 1.12
N LEU A 208 17.39 13.37 0.80
CA LEU A 208 17.75 12.34 1.78
C LEU A 208 19.27 12.16 1.83
N GLU A 209 19.84 12.09 3.02
CA GLU A 209 21.21 11.64 3.22
C GLU A 209 21.21 10.12 3.42
N ILE A 210 21.90 9.43 2.51
CA ILE A 210 21.91 7.97 2.43
C ILE A 210 23.31 7.45 2.66
N VAL A 211 23.45 6.60 3.66
CA VAL A 211 24.73 5.93 3.98
C VAL A 211 24.46 4.41 4.02
N ASN A 212 25.25 3.64 3.28
CA ASN A 212 25.12 2.17 3.22
C ASN A 212 23.68 1.71 2.86
N ASN A 213 23.06 2.36 1.88
CA ASN A 213 21.68 2.09 1.42
C ASN A 213 20.62 2.31 2.53
N LYS A 214 20.89 3.18 3.50
CA LYS A 214 19.93 3.58 4.54
C LYS A 214 19.87 5.09 4.66
N VAL A 215 18.67 5.63 4.76
CA VAL A 215 18.45 7.03 5.12
C VAL A 215 18.91 7.26 6.55
N GLN A 216 19.65 8.34 6.77
CA GLN A 216 20.15 8.79 8.09
C GLN A 216 19.52 10.12 8.50
N SER A 217 19.32 11.02 7.55
CA SER A 217 18.69 12.31 7.74
C SER A 217 17.97 12.78 6.49
N ALA A 218 17.12 13.79 6.66
CA ALA A 218 16.39 14.43 5.59
C ALA A 218 16.53 15.94 5.69
N THR A 219 16.81 16.60 4.56
CA THR A 219 16.72 18.06 4.41
C THR A 219 15.36 18.40 3.83
N LEU A 220 14.66 19.31 4.44
CA LEU A 220 13.34 19.76 4.01
C LEU A 220 13.44 21.07 3.22
N THR A 221 12.40 21.41 2.46
CA THR A 221 12.38 22.62 1.62
C THR A 221 12.41 23.93 2.42
N ASP A 222 12.11 23.89 3.71
CA ASP A 222 12.26 25.02 4.64
C ASP A 222 13.70 25.19 5.17
N GLY A 223 14.65 24.37 4.67
CA GLY A 223 16.06 24.37 5.06
C GLY A 223 16.35 23.59 6.35
N SER A 224 15.34 23.08 7.05
CA SER A 224 15.58 22.28 8.26
C SER A 224 16.14 20.91 7.90
N ASN A 225 17.05 20.39 8.76
CA ASN A 225 17.57 19.03 8.68
C ASN A 225 17.05 18.24 9.87
N ILE A 226 16.54 17.03 9.62
CA ILE A 226 15.99 16.16 10.65
C ILE A 226 16.64 14.78 10.60
N LYS A 227 16.90 14.19 11.77
CA LYS A 227 17.32 12.79 11.89
C LYS A 227 16.17 11.89 11.48
N VAL A 228 16.46 10.82 10.76
CA VAL A 228 15.45 9.88 10.25
C VAL A 228 15.98 8.46 10.36
N ASP A 229 15.21 7.57 10.97
CA ASP A 229 15.50 6.14 11.03
C ASP A 229 14.77 5.37 9.91
N PHE A 230 13.62 5.88 9.45
CA PHE A 230 12.90 5.37 8.29
C PHE A 230 11.94 6.41 7.70
N VAL A 231 11.56 6.22 6.44
CA VAL A 231 10.70 7.12 5.66
C VAL A 231 9.52 6.35 5.08
N ILE A 232 8.33 6.91 5.16
CA ILE A 232 7.13 6.43 4.44
C ILE A 232 6.70 7.50 3.45
N VAL A 233 6.57 7.11 2.17
CA VAL A 233 6.12 7.99 1.08
C VAL A 233 4.66 7.69 0.77
N GLY A 234 3.81 8.71 0.88
CA GLY A 234 2.35 8.65 0.68
C GLY A 234 1.82 9.71 -0.29
N ILE A 235 2.44 9.86 -1.48
CA ILE A 235 2.12 10.91 -2.49
C ILE A 235 1.32 10.40 -3.68
#